data_a0e58051677fb1f83bf8451fb3ac17a7
#
_entry.id   a0e58051677fb1f83bf8451fb3ac17a7
#
_cell.length_a   1.000
_cell.length_b   1.000
_cell.length_c   1.000
_cell.angle_alpha   90.00
_cell.angle_beta   90.00
_cell.angle_gamma   90.00
#
_symmetry.space_group_name_H-M   'P 1'
#
loop_
_entity.id
_entity.type
_entity.pdbx_description
1 polymer ?
#
loop_
_entity_poly.entity_id
_entity_poly.type
_entity_poly.pdbx_seq_one_letter_code
_entity_poly.pdbx_strand_id
1 'polypeptide(L)' 'MDELIAKLKKEANLTDEQAKKALEVIKNFVVEKFPMLEGAVGNLFGN' A
#
# COMPACT_ATOMS: atom_id res chain seq x y z
N MET A 1 8.76 0.08 -2.54
CA MET A 1 7.71 0.40 -1.58
C MET A 1 8.16 0.70 -0.19
N ASP A 2 9.43 0.45 0.08
CA ASP A 2 9.95 0.69 1.43
C ASP A 2 9.82 2.14 1.87
N GLU A 3 9.97 3.06 0.93
CA GLU A 3 9.88 4.48 1.24
C GLU A 3 8.48 4.86 1.72
N LEU A 4 7.46 4.33 1.06
CA LEU A 4 6.08 4.62 1.45
C LEU A 4 5.75 3.98 2.80
N ILE A 5 6.22 2.76 3.01
CA ILE A 5 6.01 2.08 4.28
C ILE A 5 6.69 2.86 5.41
N ALA A 6 7.92 3.31 5.19
CA ALA A 6 8.65 4.08 6.19
C ALA A 6 7.92 5.39 6.50
N LYS A 7 7.39 6.04 5.48
CA LYS A 7 6.66 7.29 5.67
C LYS A 7 5.37 7.07 6.44
N LEU A 8 4.65 6.01 6.12
CA LEU A 8 3.42 5.67 6.84
C LEU A 8 3.72 5.39 8.32
N LYS A 9 4.77 4.63 8.57
CA LYS A 9 5.14 4.31 9.95
C LYS A 9 5.44 5.58 10.73
N LYS A 10 6.17 6.49 10.12
CA LYS A 10 6.61 7.71 10.79
C LYS A 10 5.45 8.68 10.99
N GLU A 11 4.70 8.95 9.95
CA GLU A 11 3.67 9.98 10.00
C GLU A 11 2.39 9.52 10.66
N ALA A 12 2.05 8.24 10.50
CA ALA A 12 0.85 7.68 11.14
C ALA A 12 1.18 6.92 12.41
N ASN A 13 2.46 6.89 12.78
CA ASN A 13 2.92 6.21 13.99
C ASN A 13 2.49 4.75 14.02
N LEU A 14 2.75 4.05 12.92
CA LEU A 14 2.37 2.65 12.77
C LEU A 14 3.56 1.73 12.94
N THR A 15 3.27 0.48 13.34
CA THR A 15 4.28 -0.57 13.31
C THR A 15 4.46 -1.06 11.88
N ASP A 16 5.49 -1.88 11.64
CA ASP A 16 5.70 -2.49 10.32
C ASP A 16 4.46 -3.25 9.86
N GLU A 17 3.90 -4.06 10.75
CA GLU A 17 2.74 -4.86 10.41
C GLU A 17 1.53 -4.00 10.11
N GLN A 18 1.34 -2.95 10.89
CA GLN A 18 0.22 -2.05 10.67
C GLN A 18 0.36 -1.30 9.36
N ALA A 19 1.59 -0.85 9.03
CA ALA A 19 1.83 -0.15 7.79
C ALA A 19 1.59 -1.06 6.59
N LYS A 20 2.07 -2.30 6.66
CA LYS A 20 1.86 -3.27 5.59
C LYS A 20 0.38 -3.58 5.41
N LYS A 21 -0.33 -3.74 6.51
CA LYS A 21 -1.76 -4.02 6.45
C LYS A 21 -2.52 -2.84 5.85
N ALA A 22 -2.13 -1.63 6.21
CA ALA A 22 -2.75 -0.43 5.65
C ALA A 22 -2.55 -0.36 4.14
N LEU A 23 -1.34 -0.65 3.66
CA LEU A 23 -1.08 -0.66 2.23
C LEU A 23 -1.87 -1.74 1.51
N GLU A 24 -2.01 -2.90 2.14
CA GLU A 24 -2.78 -3.99 1.56
C GLU A 24 -4.25 -3.58 1.37
N VAL A 25 -4.82 -2.93 2.38
CA VAL A 25 -6.20 -2.46 2.29
C VAL A 25 -6.34 -1.42 1.19
N ILE A 26 -5.39 -0.47 1.12
CA ILE A 26 -5.41 0.56 0.10
C ILE A 26 -5.30 -0.06 -1.30
N LYS A 27 -4.36 -1.00 -1.46
CA LYS A 27 -4.17 -1.67 -2.73
C LYS A 27 -5.45 -2.38 -3.17
N ASN A 28 -6.05 -3.13 -2.27
CA ASN A 28 -7.26 -3.88 -2.58
C ASN A 28 -8.40 -2.94 -2.94
N PHE A 29 -8.52 -1.83 -2.23
CA PHE A 29 -9.54 -0.83 -2.50
C PHE A 29 -9.39 -0.25 -3.91
N VAL A 30 -8.16 0.13 -4.26
CA VAL A 30 -7.91 0.73 -5.58
C VAL A 30 -8.20 -0.27 -6.69
N VAL A 31 -7.78 -1.52 -6.53
CA VAL A 31 -8.03 -2.55 -7.54
C VAL A 31 -9.52 -2.83 -7.66
N GLU A 32 -10.23 -2.81 -6.55
CA GLU A 32 -11.68 -3.06 -6.56
C GLU A 32 -12.42 -1.96 -7.31
N LYS A 33 -12.02 -0.71 -7.09
CA LYS A 33 -12.68 0.43 -7.72
C LYS A 33 -12.20 0.68 -9.15
N PHE A 34 -10.95 0.36 -9.41
CA PHE A 34 -10.33 0.60 -10.71
C PHE A 34 -9.57 -0.65 -11.16
N PRO A 35 -10.30 -1.72 -11.55
CA PRO A 35 -9.66 -2.98 -11.92
C PRO A 35 -8.59 -2.83 -13.01
N MET A 36 -8.76 -1.86 -13.88
CA MET A 36 -7.81 -1.62 -14.96
C MET A 36 -6.43 -1.18 -14.43
N LEU A 37 -6.37 -0.72 -13.20
CA LEU A 37 -5.11 -0.27 -12.61
C LEU A 37 -4.38 -1.39 -11.86
N GLU A 38 -4.90 -2.60 -11.89
CA GLU A 38 -4.30 -3.72 -11.15
C GLU A 38 -2.82 -3.88 -11.45
N GLY A 39 -2.44 -3.79 -12.74
CA GLY A 39 -1.04 -3.93 -13.11
C GLY A 39 -0.17 -2.84 -12.53
N ALA A 40 -0.62 -1.59 -12.63
CA ALA A 40 0.14 -0.45 -12.11
C ALA A 40 0.23 -0.52 -10.59
N VAL A 41 -0.86 -0.87 -9.92
CA VAL A 41 -0.87 -0.99 -8.47
C VAL A 41 0.04 -2.12 -8.03
N GLY A 42 0.03 -3.24 -8.75
CA GLY A 42 0.92 -4.34 -8.46
C GLY A 42 2.38 -3.94 -8.54
N ASN A 43 2.74 -3.16 -9.56
CA ASN A 43 4.10 -2.68 -9.71
C ASN A 43 4.50 -1.72 -8.60
N LEU A 44 3.59 -0.85 -8.19
CA LEU A 44 3.88 0.13 -7.16
C LEU A 44 3.95 -0.50 -5.77
N PHE A 45 3.07 -1.45 -5.48
CA PHE A 45 2.92 -2.00 -4.14
C PHE A 45 3.53 -3.38 -3.97
N GLY A 46 3.69 -4.10 -5.07
CA GLY A 46 4.11 -5.49 -5.00
C GLY A 46 5.60 -5.73 -5.15
N ASN A 47 6.32 -4.74 -5.61
CA ASN A 47 7.76 -4.90 -5.82
C ASN A 47 8.49 -3.71 -5.32
#